data_c4211a87c43529deef5050144a60fed7
#
_entry.id   c4211a87c43529deef5050144a60fed7
#
_cell.length_a   1.000
_cell.length_b   1.000
_cell.length_c   1.000
_cell.angle_alpha   90.00
_cell.angle_beta   90.00
_cell.angle_gamma   90.00
#
_symmetry.space_group_name_H-M   'P 1'
#
loop_
_entity.id
_entity.type
_entity.pdbx_description
1 polymer ?
#
loop_
_entity_poly.entity_id
_entity_poly.type
_entity_poly.pdbx_seq_one_letter_code
_entity_poly.pdbx_strand_id
1 'polypeptide(L)'
;MAMTDSGAIDWVKALGGKVTLLPGYAEDLSAATFCLADEDHTLGNSLRYMLMKDENVEFCGYSLPHPSELKCHLRVQMYNKANAVTALQQALMRLEQLFEDIKDAYQNNLAGEEFERFEEPKRDFESIRLRQEANGTAPAATSSRR
;
A
#
# COMPACT_ATOMS: atom_id res chain seq x y z
N MET A 1 6.02 9.75 -24.27
CA MET A 1 5.23 10.86 -24.81
C MET A 1 4.85 11.73 -23.61
N ALA A 2 5.39 12.95 -23.49
CA ALA A 2 5.09 13.81 -22.35
C ALA A 2 3.62 14.28 -22.44
N MET A 3 2.84 14.05 -21.37
CA MET A 3 1.49 14.60 -21.29
C MET A 3 1.57 16.12 -21.21
N THR A 4 0.68 16.82 -21.93
CA THR A 4 0.48 18.26 -21.74
C THR A 4 -0.12 18.49 -20.35
N ASP A 5 0.13 19.65 -19.73
CA ASP A 5 -0.37 19.99 -18.38
C ASP A 5 -1.88 19.80 -18.23
N SER A 6 -2.65 20.08 -19.26
CA SER A 6 -4.09 19.82 -19.26
C SER A 6 -4.43 18.32 -19.21
N GLY A 7 -3.69 17.49 -19.93
CA GLY A 7 -3.90 16.03 -19.91
C GLY A 7 -3.53 15.39 -18.58
N ALA A 8 -2.55 15.93 -17.86
CA ALA A 8 -2.17 15.46 -16.55
C ALA A 8 -3.26 15.73 -15.49
N ILE A 9 -3.85 16.92 -15.51
CA ILE A 9 -4.96 17.28 -14.60
C ILE A 9 -6.22 16.46 -14.94
N ASP A 10 -6.49 16.23 -16.21
CA ASP A 10 -7.64 15.43 -16.64
C ASP A 10 -7.49 13.96 -16.19
N TRP A 11 -6.27 13.40 -16.20
CA TRP A 11 -6.00 12.08 -15.65
C TRP A 11 -6.33 12.00 -14.14
N VAL A 12 -5.91 12.98 -13.34
CA VAL A 12 -6.25 13.03 -11.90
C VAL A 12 -7.76 13.10 -11.69
N LYS A 13 -8.49 13.86 -12.50
CA LYS A 13 -9.95 13.91 -12.44
C LYS A 13 -10.61 12.59 -12.82
N ALA A 14 -10.06 11.87 -13.80
CA ALA A 14 -10.59 10.59 -14.26
C ALA A 14 -10.50 9.48 -13.19
N LEU A 15 -9.65 9.63 -12.17
CA LEU A 15 -9.52 8.70 -11.05
C LEU A 15 -10.66 8.79 -10.02
N GLY A 16 -11.75 9.51 -10.33
CA GLY A 16 -13.00 9.45 -9.58
C GLY A 16 -12.90 9.87 -8.11
N GLY A 17 -11.97 10.76 -7.77
CA GLY A 17 -11.76 11.24 -6.41
C GLY A 17 -10.85 10.37 -5.54
N LYS A 18 -10.39 9.22 -6.03
CA LYS A 18 -9.39 8.39 -5.33
C LYS A 18 -8.06 9.11 -5.17
N VAL A 19 -7.65 9.84 -6.21
CA VAL A 19 -6.48 10.72 -6.19
C VAL A 19 -6.95 12.14 -6.45
N THR A 20 -6.64 13.05 -5.56
CA THR A 20 -6.97 14.47 -5.71
C THR A 20 -5.72 15.33 -5.54
N LEU A 21 -5.66 16.43 -6.29
CA LEU A 21 -4.58 17.38 -6.18
C LEU A 21 -4.92 18.42 -5.12
N LEU A 22 -4.07 18.55 -4.10
CA LEU A 22 -4.26 19.53 -3.03
C LEU A 22 -3.77 20.92 -3.47
N PRO A 23 -4.37 22.01 -2.94
CA PRO A 23 -3.92 23.38 -3.19
C PRO A 23 -2.44 23.57 -2.80
N GLY A 24 -1.74 24.47 -3.49
CA GLY A 24 -0.32 24.76 -3.27
C GLY A 24 0.63 23.99 -4.19
N TYR A 25 0.13 23.49 -5.29
CA TYR A 25 0.98 22.97 -6.37
C TYR A 25 1.58 24.10 -7.20
N ALA A 26 2.73 23.85 -7.83
CA ALA A 26 3.34 24.79 -8.76
C ALA A 26 2.51 24.89 -10.05
N GLU A 27 2.47 26.07 -10.69
CA GLU A 27 1.70 26.28 -11.93
C GLU A 27 2.13 25.34 -13.06
N ASP A 28 3.41 24.98 -13.11
CA ASP A 28 3.98 24.03 -14.06
C ASP A 28 3.89 22.57 -13.61
N LEU A 29 3.19 22.28 -12.51
CA LEU A 29 3.06 20.95 -11.90
C LEU A 29 4.41 20.28 -11.54
N SER A 30 5.48 21.05 -11.42
CA SER A 30 6.79 20.53 -10.99
C SER A 30 6.83 20.18 -9.51
N ALA A 31 5.91 20.71 -8.73
CA ALA A 31 5.76 20.40 -7.32
C ALA A 31 4.27 20.29 -6.97
N ALA A 32 3.85 19.13 -6.50
CA ALA A 32 2.45 18.86 -6.22
C ALA A 32 2.29 17.98 -4.96
N THR A 33 1.14 18.15 -4.30
CA THR A 33 0.73 17.26 -3.20
C THR A 33 -0.55 16.57 -3.61
N PHE A 34 -0.51 15.25 -3.63
CA PHE A 34 -1.65 14.38 -3.94
C PHE A 34 -2.27 13.87 -2.65
N CYS A 35 -3.59 13.86 -2.59
CA CYS A 35 -4.32 13.16 -1.55
C CYS A 35 -4.86 11.85 -2.14
N LEU A 36 -4.44 10.74 -1.55
CA LEU A 36 -4.89 9.40 -1.88
C LEU A 36 -5.94 9.01 -0.84
N ALA A 37 -7.20 8.89 -1.27
CA ALA A 37 -8.31 8.53 -0.40
C ALA A 37 -8.30 7.02 -0.11
N ASP A 38 -8.69 6.64 1.12
CA ASP A 38 -8.75 5.24 1.58
C ASP A 38 -7.43 4.48 1.42
N GLU A 39 -6.30 5.19 1.64
CA GLU A 39 -4.97 4.62 1.58
C GLU A 39 -4.18 4.92 2.85
N ASP A 40 -3.23 4.03 3.15
CA ASP A 40 -2.42 4.06 4.34
C ASP A 40 -0.90 4.01 4.04
N HIS A 41 -0.11 3.65 5.04
CA HIS A 41 1.33 3.50 4.94
C HIS A 41 1.77 2.46 3.89
N THR A 42 0.95 1.47 3.57
CA THR A 42 1.28 0.40 2.62
C THR A 42 1.51 0.98 1.23
N LEU A 43 0.53 1.73 0.71
CA LEU A 43 0.67 2.37 -0.61
C LEU A 43 1.58 3.59 -0.55
N GLY A 44 1.44 4.43 0.50
CA GLY A 44 2.23 5.66 0.64
C GLY A 44 3.74 5.39 0.65
N ASN A 45 4.20 4.39 1.41
CA ASN A 45 5.62 4.04 1.47
C ASN A 45 6.12 3.38 0.19
N SER A 46 5.33 2.51 -0.42
CA SER A 46 5.68 1.85 -1.69
C SER A 46 5.83 2.85 -2.83
N LEU A 47 4.89 3.80 -2.94
CA LEU A 47 4.96 4.87 -3.94
C LEU A 47 6.15 5.82 -3.68
N ARG A 48 6.38 6.21 -2.42
CA ARG A 48 7.55 7.02 -2.07
C ARG A 48 8.85 6.32 -2.50
N TYR A 49 8.96 5.02 -2.27
CA TYR A 49 10.13 4.24 -2.66
C TYR A 49 10.32 4.23 -4.18
N MET A 50 9.26 4.02 -4.95
CA MET A 50 9.33 4.00 -6.41
C MET A 50 9.63 5.38 -6.99
N LEU A 51 9.01 6.45 -6.45
CA LEU A 51 9.27 7.82 -6.87
C LEU A 51 10.71 8.25 -6.60
N MET A 52 11.26 7.92 -5.43
CA MET A 52 12.65 8.27 -5.09
C MET A 52 13.70 7.51 -5.92
N LYS A 53 13.31 6.50 -6.69
CA LYS A 53 14.18 5.83 -7.67
C LYS A 53 14.22 6.54 -9.03
N ASP A 54 13.33 7.48 -9.28
CA ASP A 54 13.33 8.26 -10.51
C ASP A 54 14.32 9.42 -10.41
N GLU A 55 15.26 9.51 -11.36
CA GLU A 55 16.32 10.52 -11.38
C GLU A 55 15.78 11.95 -11.51
N ASN A 56 14.56 12.13 -12.01
CA ASN A 56 13.90 13.41 -12.17
C ASN A 56 13.17 13.88 -10.90
N VAL A 57 13.04 13.00 -9.89
CA VAL A 57 12.40 13.35 -8.62
C VAL A 57 13.44 13.91 -7.66
N GLU A 58 13.24 15.17 -7.28
CA GLU A 58 14.06 15.86 -6.28
C GLU A 58 13.70 15.45 -4.86
N PHE A 59 12.40 15.38 -4.59
CA PHE A 59 11.87 15.06 -3.27
C PHE A 59 10.55 14.32 -3.38
N CYS A 60 10.41 13.28 -2.58
CA CYS A 60 9.13 12.62 -2.34
C CYS A 60 8.98 12.27 -0.86
N GLY A 61 7.86 12.68 -0.28
CA GLY A 61 7.49 12.36 1.10
C GLY A 61 6.00 12.15 1.22
N TYR A 62 5.57 11.34 2.19
CA TYR A 62 4.15 11.16 2.47
C TYR A 62 3.84 11.32 3.94
N SER A 63 2.60 11.64 4.25
CA SER A 63 2.09 11.73 5.62
C SER A 63 0.63 11.28 5.67
N LEU A 64 0.22 10.77 6.82
CA LEU A 64 -1.18 10.54 7.16
C LEU A 64 -1.59 11.64 8.14
N PRO A 65 -2.40 12.62 7.72
CA PRO A 65 -2.71 13.80 8.54
C PRO A 65 -3.43 13.47 9.84
N HIS A 66 -4.27 12.44 9.82
CA HIS A 66 -5.04 12.03 10.98
C HIS A 66 -5.19 10.50 11.02
N PRO A 67 -4.95 9.84 12.17
CA PRO A 67 -5.01 8.39 12.27
C PRO A 67 -6.42 7.79 12.07
N SER A 68 -7.48 8.59 12.29
CA SER A 68 -8.88 8.16 12.07
C SER A 68 -9.38 8.37 10.65
N GLU A 69 -8.62 9.08 9.81
CA GLU A 69 -8.98 9.31 8.41
C GLU A 69 -8.01 8.54 7.50
N LEU A 70 -8.54 7.62 6.72
CA LEU A 70 -7.75 6.88 5.72
C LEU A 70 -7.45 7.81 4.54
N LYS A 71 -6.49 8.72 4.73
CA LYS A 71 -6.01 9.64 3.70
C LYS A 71 -4.49 9.70 3.77
N CYS A 72 -3.86 9.47 2.64
CA CYS A 72 -2.42 9.60 2.50
C CYS A 72 -2.10 10.83 1.65
N HIS A 73 -1.34 11.77 2.19
CA HIS A 73 -0.86 12.93 1.46
C HIS A 73 0.55 12.65 0.96
N LEU A 74 0.74 12.63 -0.34
CA LEU A 74 2.00 12.36 -1.02
C LEU A 74 2.50 13.65 -1.68
N ARG A 75 3.63 14.19 -1.21
CA ARG A 75 4.29 15.35 -1.81
C ARG A 75 5.38 14.90 -2.77
N VAL A 76 5.36 15.41 -3.98
CA VAL A 76 6.37 15.16 -5.03
C VAL A 76 6.91 16.50 -5.52
N GLN A 77 8.23 16.59 -5.66
CA GLN A 77 8.93 17.73 -6.26
C GLN A 77 9.91 17.19 -7.30
N MET A 78 9.95 17.86 -8.44
CA MET A 78 10.70 17.40 -9.60
C MET A 78 11.86 18.34 -9.91
N TYR A 79 12.96 17.79 -10.41
CA TYR A 79 14.01 18.57 -11.04
C TYR A 79 13.57 19.10 -12.42
N ASN A 80 14.21 20.16 -12.87
CA ASN A 80 14.10 20.69 -14.25
C ASN A 80 12.66 20.95 -14.71
N LYS A 81 11.76 21.31 -13.78
CA LYS A 81 10.34 21.56 -14.09
C LYS A 81 9.64 20.37 -14.75
N ALA A 82 10.07 19.15 -14.45
CA ALA A 82 9.36 17.96 -14.88
C ALA A 82 8.00 17.86 -14.18
N ASN A 83 7.05 17.15 -14.79
CA ASN A 83 5.68 17.10 -14.30
C ASN A 83 5.50 16.01 -13.24
N ALA A 84 5.11 16.40 -12.00
CA ALA A 84 4.91 15.49 -10.86
C ALA A 84 3.74 14.53 -11.07
N VAL A 85 2.71 14.90 -11.84
CA VAL A 85 1.57 14.01 -12.15
C VAL A 85 2.03 12.85 -13.04
N THR A 86 2.84 13.16 -14.05
CA THR A 86 3.44 12.13 -14.93
C THR A 86 4.36 11.21 -14.14
N ALA A 87 5.15 11.75 -13.23
CA ALA A 87 6.02 10.95 -12.35
C ALA A 87 5.20 10.01 -11.46
N LEU A 88 4.11 10.49 -10.86
CA LEU A 88 3.21 9.65 -10.08
C LEU A 88 2.58 8.53 -10.92
N GLN A 89 2.11 8.84 -12.11
CA GLN A 89 1.54 7.84 -13.02
C GLN A 89 2.56 6.75 -13.39
N GLN A 90 3.78 7.14 -13.73
CA GLN A 90 4.86 6.21 -14.03
C GLN A 90 5.24 5.36 -12.81
N ALA A 91 5.27 5.95 -11.63
CA ALA A 91 5.56 5.23 -10.38
C ALA A 91 4.50 4.17 -10.07
N LEU A 92 3.21 4.49 -10.30
CA LEU A 92 2.11 3.52 -10.16
C LEU A 92 2.27 2.34 -11.13
N MET A 93 2.55 2.61 -12.41
CA MET A 93 2.77 1.56 -13.40
C MET A 93 3.99 0.68 -13.08
N ARG A 94 5.09 1.30 -12.64
CA ARG A 94 6.29 0.56 -12.22
C ARG A 94 6.04 -0.29 -10.96
N LEU A 95 5.22 0.21 -10.04
CA LEU A 95 4.86 -0.52 -8.84
C LEU A 95 3.98 -1.74 -9.16
N GLU A 96 3.01 -1.57 -10.05
CA GLU A 96 2.17 -2.66 -10.57
C GLU A 96 3.04 -3.76 -11.21
N GLN A 97 3.94 -3.38 -12.13
CA GLN A 97 4.86 -4.31 -12.78
C GLN A 97 5.74 -5.06 -11.77
N LEU A 98 6.25 -4.36 -10.75
CA LEU A 98 7.06 -4.98 -9.71
C LEU A 98 6.29 -6.09 -8.96
N PHE A 99 5.02 -5.86 -8.64
CA PHE A 99 4.21 -6.88 -7.97
C PHE A 99 3.85 -8.04 -8.89
N GLU A 100 3.64 -7.80 -10.18
CA GLU A 100 3.45 -8.86 -11.16
C GLU A 100 4.71 -9.73 -11.29
N ASP A 101 5.88 -9.12 -11.41
CA ASP A 101 7.16 -9.83 -11.50
C ASP A 101 7.43 -10.69 -10.24
N ILE A 102 7.13 -10.15 -9.04
CA ILE A 102 7.27 -10.88 -7.78
C ILE A 102 6.31 -12.08 -7.73
N LYS A 103 5.07 -11.89 -8.14
CA LYS A 103 4.05 -12.94 -8.20
C LYS A 103 4.47 -14.05 -9.15
N ASP A 104 4.95 -13.70 -10.34
CA ASP A 104 5.39 -14.66 -11.35
C ASP A 104 6.63 -15.43 -10.89
N ALA A 105 7.60 -14.75 -10.28
CA ALA A 105 8.77 -15.38 -9.70
C ALA A 105 8.39 -16.36 -8.59
N TYR A 106 7.45 -15.98 -7.72
CA TYR A 106 6.94 -16.85 -6.66
C TYR A 106 6.23 -18.09 -7.22
N GLN A 107 5.35 -17.91 -8.21
CA GLN A 107 4.62 -19.03 -8.84
C GLN A 107 5.57 -19.99 -9.56
N ASN A 108 6.56 -19.47 -10.27
CA ASN A 108 7.55 -20.27 -10.97
C ASN A 108 8.40 -21.11 -10.01
N ASN A 109 8.81 -20.54 -8.88
CA ASN A 109 9.55 -21.27 -7.85
C ASN A 109 8.67 -22.34 -7.19
N LEU A 110 7.39 -22.05 -6.90
CA LEU A 110 6.46 -23.06 -6.37
C LEU A 110 6.21 -24.23 -7.32
N ALA A 111 6.21 -23.98 -8.64
CA ALA A 111 5.98 -25.03 -9.63
C ALA A 111 7.19 -25.97 -9.81
N GLY A 112 8.38 -25.52 -9.44
CA GLY A 112 9.65 -26.24 -9.61
C GLY A 112 10.14 -27.03 -8.41
N GLU A 113 9.59 -26.80 -7.21
CA GLU A 113 10.07 -27.41 -5.98
C GLU A 113 9.04 -28.37 -5.38
N GLU A 114 9.50 -29.58 -4.98
CA GLU A 114 8.75 -30.46 -4.10
C GLU A 114 8.83 -29.88 -2.68
N PHE A 115 7.74 -29.32 -2.20
CA PHE A 115 7.64 -28.85 -0.81
C PHE A 115 6.59 -29.64 -0.04
N GLU A 116 6.92 -30.02 1.18
CA GLU A 116 5.95 -30.57 2.11
C GLU A 116 4.98 -29.45 2.56
N ARG A 117 3.71 -29.65 2.25
CA ARG A 117 2.67 -28.73 2.74
C ARG A 117 2.47 -28.98 4.23
N PHE A 118 2.74 -27.97 5.06
CA PHE A 118 2.43 -28.06 6.48
C PHE A 118 0.92 -28.24 6.66
N GLU A 119 0.53 -29.39 7.21
CA GLU A 119 -0.82 -29.62 7.67
C GLU A 119 -0.90 -29.22 9.15
N GLU A 120 -1.75 -28.23 9.46
CA GLU A 120 -1.99 -27.90 10.86
C GLU A 120 -2.50 -29.13 11.61
N PRO A 121 -1.83 -29.53 12.70
CA PRO A 121 -2.32 -30.63 13.52
C PRO A 121 -3.71 -30.24 14.05
N LYS A 122 -4.71 -31.07 13.75
CA LYS A 122 -6.07 -30.88 14.27
C LYS A 122 -5.98 -30.84 15.79
N ARG A 123 -6.20 -29.67 16.37
CA ARG A 123 -6.24 -29.51 17.82
C ARG A 123 -7.49 -30.23 18.34
N ASP A 124 -7.28 -31.36 18.98
CA ASP A 124 -8.34 -32.04 19.69
C ASP A 124 -8.61 -31.29 21.01
N PHE A 125 -9.56 -30.37 20.93
CA PHE A 125 -9.96 -29.56 22.09
C PHE A 125 -10.54 -30.40 23.22
N GLU A 126 -11.07 -31.57 22.92
CA GLU A 126 -11.63 -32.50 23.91
C GLU A 126 -10.52 -33.13 24.73
N SER A 127 -9.44 -33.56 24.12
CA SER A 127 -8.27 -34.10 24.84
C SER A 127 -7.56 -33.05 25.70
N ILE A 128 -7.53 -31.78 25.22
CA ILE A 128 -6.98 -30.64 25.97
C ILE A 128 -7.85 -30.37 27.21
N ARG A 129 -9.16 -30.36 27.05
CA ARG A 129 -10.12 -30.16 28.15
C ARG A 129 -10.02 -31.25 29.20
N LEU A 130 -9.99 -32.52 28.80
CA LEU A 130 -9.82 -33.65 29.71
C LEU A 130 -8.49 -33.58 30.49
N ARG A 131 -7.39 -33.14 29.84
CA ARG A 131 -6.12 -32.94 30.52
C ARG A 131 -6.18 -31.77 31.53
N GLN A 132 -6.89 -30.69 31.22
CA GLN A 132 -7.07 -29.56 32.15
C GLN A 132 -7.93 -29.95 33.36
N GLU A 133 -8.98 -30.75 33.16
CA GLU A 133 -9.82 -31.27 34.20
C GLU A 133 -9.05 -32.26 35.11
N ALA A 134 -8.22 -33.12 34.52
CA ALA A 134 -7.36 -34.06 35.25
C ALA A 134 -6.25 -33.36 36.07
N ASN A 135 -5.75 -32.24 35.63
CA ASN A 135 -4.71 -31.45 36.30
C ASN A 135 -5.26 -30.41 37.30
N GLY A 136 -6.57 -30.40 37.56
CA GLY A 136 -7.19 -29.49 38.55
C GLY A 136 -7.22 -28.00 38.19
N THR A 137 -6.90 -27.67 36.95
CA THR A 137 -6.97 -26.30 36.38
C THR A 137 -8.24 -26.14 35.56
N ALA A 138 -9.41 -26.23 36.17
CA ALA A 138 -10.67 -25.91 35.50
C ALA A 138 -10.70 -24.40 35.14
N PRO A 139 -11.02 -24.03 33.90
CA PRO A 139 -11.20 -22.62 33.56
C PRO A 139 -12.39 -22.06 34.36
N ALA A 140 -12.18 -20.93 35.02
CA ALA A 140 -13.24 -20.24 35.73
C ALA A 140 -14.42 -19.98 34.78
N ALA A 141 -15.61 -20.47 35.15
CA ALA A 141 -16.82 -20.26 34.39
C ALA A 141 -17.04 -18.74 34.23
N THR A 142 -17.02 -18.25 33.00
CA THR A 142 -17.40 -16.88 32.67
C THR A 142 -18.88 -16.70 33.04
N SER A 143 -19.13 -16.07 34.17
CA SER A 143 -20.44 -15.62 34.62
C SER A 143 -21.03 -14.70 33.57
N SER A 144 -22.02 -15.18 32.81
CA SER A 144 -22.87 -14.37 31.96
C SER A 144 -23.63 -13.39 32.87
N ARG A 145 -23.24 -12.13 32.83
CA ARG A 145 -24.10 -11.05 33.35
C ARG A 145 -25.08 -10.66 32.24
N ARG A 146 -26.34 -10.77 32.61
CA ARG A 146 -27.49 -10.19 31.91
C ARG A 146 -27.42 -8.67 31.85
#